data_141201f0cd6f77bc6a3a0e09f622d868
#
_entry.id   141201f0cd6f77bc6a3a0e09f622d868
#
_cell.length_a   1.000
_cell.length_b   1.000
_cell.length_c   1.000
_cell.angle_alpha   90.00
_cell.angle_beta   90.00
_cell.angle_gamma   90.00
#
_symmetry.space_group_name_H-M   'P 1'
#
loop_
_entity.id
_entity.type
_entity.pdbx_description
1 polymer ?
#
loop_
_entity_poly.entity_id
_entity_poly.type
_entity_poly.pdbx_seq_one_letter_code
_entity_poly.pdbx_strand_id
1 'polypeptide(L)'
;MVRENWGSRFGFIMATAGFAIGMGNIWRFPYIVGESGGGAFIFVYLLLTAIIGIPLLTAEVSLGRKAQLTPLAGMKKLTSPSSFWNIIGWVELLTTIIILGFYLMIMSWVTVYLKEYITGEAFLYDSDTIQSHFNDLQRDPGTLITYCAVISAIMAFVAARGLQGGVELVSKVFMPVLLVMFIILAFGSNTFEGSSEGLLWYLTPDFSKITFRVILDALGQIFFSVGIALTAGFVFGSYLDRDNSDIPGSVGIVVFFDTAIAILAGLVIFPALFAFGIEPNSGPGLLSVSYTHLTLPTSTHG
;
A
#
# COMPACT_ATOMS: atom_id res chain seq x y z
N MET A 1 13.05 27.67 16.24
CA MET A 1 12.68 26.29 16.55
C MET A 1 13.64 25.37 15.82
N VAL A 2 14.29 24.44 16.53
CA VAL A 2 15.08 23.41 15.91
C VAL A 2 14.11 22.47 15.19
N ARG A 3 14.35 22.19 13.90
CA ARG A 3 13.50 21.28 13.13
C ARG A 3 13.70 19.86 13.66
N GLU A 4 12.64 19.10 13.82
CA GLU A 4 12.71 17.68 14.13
C GLU A 4 13.44 16.93 13.01
N ASN A 5 14.24 15.94 13.39
CA ASN A 5 14.88 14.98 12.49
C ASN A 5 14.43 13.58 12.88
N TRP A 6 14.60 12.60 11.98
CA TRP A 6 14.40 11.20 12.30
C TRP A 6 15.27 10.77 13.47
N GLY A 7 14.72 10.03 14.42
CA GLY A 7 15.46 9.51 15.56
C GLY A 7 16.47 8.42 15.17
N SER A 8 16.22 7.74 14.04
CA SER A 8 17.12 6.71 13.53
C SER A 8 16.91 6.44 12.03
N ARG A 9 17.92 5.88 11.35
CA ARG A 9 17.80 5.35 9.98
C ARG A 9 16.69 4.31 9.88
N PHE A 10 16.58 3.43 10.86
CA PHE A 10 15.52 2.43 10.93
C PHE A 10 14.13 3.08 11.00
N GLY A 11 13.97 4.15 11.81
CA GLY A 11 12.73 4.90 11.89
C GLY A 11 12.32 5.54 10.57
N PHE A 12 13.27 6.16 9.86
CA PHE A 12 13.04 6.68 8.50
C PHE A 12 12.58 5.58 7.53
N ILE A 13 13.28 4.43 7.52
CA ILE A 13 12.95 3.30 6.64
C ILE A 13 11.54 2.77 6.97
N MET A 14 11.22 2.54 8.25
CA MET A 14 9.91 2.02 8.65
C MET A 14 8.77 2.99 8.36
N ALA A 15 8.98 4.28 8.57
CA ALA A 15 7.95 5.28 8.26
C ALA A 15 7.73 5.42 6.74
N THR A 16 8.81 5.44 5.96
CA THR A 16 8.73 5.55 4.49
C THR A 16 8.14 4.27 3.89
N ALA A 17 8.53 3.10 4.37
CA ALA A 17 7.90 1.84 3.99
C ALA A 17 6.43 1.79 4.42
N GLY A 18 6.09 2.26 5.63
CA GLY A 18 4.71 2.33 6.10
C GLY A 18 3.82 3.26 5.30
N PHE A 19 4.38 4.30 4.68
CA PHE A 19 3.65 5.12 3.71
C PHE A 19 3.46 4.39 2.38
N ALA A 20 4.48 3.72 1.88
CA ALA A 20 4.41 2.97 0.62
C ALA A 20 3.48 1.75 0.72
N ILE A 21 3.60 0.98 1.81
CA ILE A 21 2.82 -0.24 2.03
C ILE A 21 1.40 0.11 2.48
N GLY A 22 0.45 -0.13 1.59
CA GLY A 22 -0.96 0.16 1.83
C GLY A 22 -1.87 -0.69 0.96
N MET A 23 -3.05 -0.17 0.67
CA MET A 23 -4.04 -0.83 -0.22
C MET A 23 -3.50 -1.07 -1.63
N GLY A 24 -2.47 -0.32 -2.04
CA GLY A 24 -1.76 -0.53 -3.30
C GLY A 24 -1.12 -1.90 -3.41
N ASN A 25 -0.53 -2.38 -2.32
CA ASN A 25 0.12 -3.69 -2.25
C ASN A 25 -0.87 -4.81 -1.98
N ILE A 26 -1.83 -4.55 -1.08
CA ILE A 26 -2.74 -5.57 -0.56
C ILE A 26 -3.90 -5.82 -1.52
N TRP A 27 -4.40 -4.78 -2.18
CA TRP A 27 -5.56 -4.85 -3.06
C TRP A 27 -5.22 -4.67 -4.54
N ARG A 28 -4.61 -3.52 -4.89
CA ARG A 28 -4.41 -3.17 -6.29
C ARG A 28 -3.40 -4.07 -6.98
N PHE A 29 -2.32 -4.44 -6.30
CA PHE A 29 -1.27 -5.28 -6.90
C PHE A 29 -1.80 -6.67 -7.29
N PRO A 30 -2.43 -7.48 -6.40
CA PRO A 30 -3.00 -8.77 -6.79
C PRO A 30 -4.06 -8.63 -7.88
N TYR A 31 -4.91 -7.61 -7.82
CA TYR A 31 -5.89 -7.35 -8.86
C TYR A 31 -5.24 -7.18 -10.24
N ILE A 32 -4.22 -6.31 -10.34
CA ILE A 32 -3.52 -6.09 -11.62
C ILE A 32 -2.75 -7.33 -12.07
N VAL A 33 -2.15 -8.08 -11.14
CA VAL A 33 -1.49 -9.36 -11.46
C VAL A 33 -2.48 -10.32 -12.11
N GLY A 34 -3.70 -10.42 -11.55
CA GLY A 34 -4.79 -11.24 -12.10
C GLY A 34 -5.16 -10.86 -13.53
N GLU A 35 -5.33 -9.58 -13.80
CA GLU A 35 -5.70 -9.02 -15.11
C GLU A 35 -4.54 -9.07 -16.13
N SER A 36 -3.29 -9.04 -15.65
CA SER A 36 -2.10 -8.84 -16.50
C SER A 36 -1.27 -10.11 -16.72
N GLY A 37 -1.80 -11.28 -16.39
CA GLY A 37 -1.18 -12.56 -16.72
C GLY A 37 -0.18 -13.13 -15.72
N GLY A 38 -0.37 -12.86 -14.41
CA GLY A 38 0.35 -13.55 -13.36
C GLY A 38 1.84 -13.20 -13.27
N GLY A 39 2.69 -14.25 -13.30
CA GLY A 39 4.14 -14.10 -13.16
C GLY A 39 4.82 -13.20 -14.19
N ALA A 40 4.24 -13.05 -15.39
CA ALA A 40 4.76 -12.15 -16.41
C ALA A 40 4.72 -10.67 -15.97
N PHE A 41 3.59 -10.26 -15.37
CA PHE A 41 3.46 -8.93 -14.78
C PHE A 41 4.46 -8.71 -13.65
N ILE A 42 4.61 -9.70 -12.74
CA ILE A 42 5.55 -9.62 -11.62
C ILE A 42 6.97 -9.38 -12.12
N PHE A 43 7.39 -10.11 -13.16
CA PHE A 43 8.72 -9.93 -13.75
C PHE A 43 8.92 -8.50 -14.27
N VAL A 44 7.97 -7.96 -15.05
CA VAL A 44 8.02 -6.58 -15.56
C VAL A 44 8.01 -5.57 -14.42
N TYR A 45 7.16 -5.77 -13.41
CA TYR A 45 7.07 -4.91 -12.24
C TYR A 45 8.40 -4.85 -11.47
N LEU A 46 9.03 -5.99 -11.19
CA LEU A 46 10.32 -6.04 -10.48
C LEU A 46 11.43 -5.34 -11.26
N LEU A 47 11.50 -5.58 -12.57
CA LEU A 47 12.50 -4.95 -13.44
C LEU A 47 12.32 -3.42 -13.46
N LEU A 48 11.10 -2.93 -13.67
CA LEU A 48 10.82 -1.50 -13.72
C LEU A 48 10.95 -0.83 -12.35
N THR A 49 10.62 -1.54 -11.27
CA THR A 49 10.84 -1.05 -9.90
C THR A 49 12.31 -0.79 -9.64
N ALA A 50 13.19 -1.70 -10.07
CA ALA A 50 14.63 -1.52 -9.91
C ALA A 50 15.18 -0.37 -10.78
N ILE A 51 14.72 -0.25 -12.04
CA ILE A 51 15.28 0.70 -13.01
C ILE A 51 14.66 2.10 -12.86
N ILE A 52 13.39 2.20 -12.48
CA ILE A 52 12.63 3.46 -12.42
C ILE A 52 12.23 3.82 -10.99
N GLY A 53 11.63 2.88 -10.27
CA GLY A 53 11.07 3.14 -8.92
C GLY A 53 12.14 3.59 -7.92
N ILE A 54 13.22 2.83 -7.76
CA ILE A 54 14.31 3.17 -6.84
C ILE A 54 14.98 4.51 -7.19
N PRO A 55 15.39 4.77 -8.44
CA PRO A 55 15.99 6.06 -8.80
C PRO A 55 15.07 7.25 -8.59
N LEU A 56 13.79 7.15 -8.94
CA LEU A 56 12.85 8.25 -8.78
C LEU A 56 12.57 8.57 -7.33
N LEU A 57 12.31 7.56 -6.48
CA LEU A 57 12.12 7.79 -5.05
C LEU A 57 13.41 8.34 -4.41
N THR A 58 14.58 7.85 -4.83
CA THR A 58 15.87 8.37 -4.36
C THR A 58 16.04 9.85 -4.72
N ALA A 59 15.64 10.25 -5.91
CA ALA A 59 15.67 11.64 -6.34
C ALA A 59 14.72 12.51 -5.50
N GLU A 60 13.47 12.06 -5.28
CA GLU A 60 12.46 12.78 -4.50
C GLU A 60 12.91 12.98 -3.04
N VAL A 61 13.37 11.92 -2.38
CA VAL A 61 13.92 11.98 -1.00
C VAL A 61 15.14 12.91 -0.95
N SER A 62 16.01 12.89 -1.95
CA SER A 62 17.21 13.75 -2.03
C SER A 62 16.83 15.22 -2.19
N LEU A 63 15.80 15.54 -2.99
CA LEU A 63 15.27 16.89 -3.11
C LEU A 63 14.72 17.39 -1.78
N GLY A 64 13.95 16.57 -1.08
CA GLY A 64 13.43 16.87 0.25
C GLY A 64 14.55 17.16 1.25
N ARG A 65 15.58 16.28 1.30
CA ARG A 65 16.76 16.48 2.16
C ARG A 65 17.49 17.78 1.87
N LYS A 66 17.68 18.11 0.58
CA LYS A 66 18.33 19.35 0.17
C LYS A 66 17.51 20.59 0.54
N ALA A 67 16.19 20.51 0.38
CA ALA A 67 15.28 21.63 0.67
C ALA A 67 15.14 21.87 2.17
N GLN A 68 15.01 20.84 2.99
CA GLN A 68 14.68 20.91 4.43
C GLN A 68 13.40 21.71 4.71
N LEU A 69 12.42 21.61 3.82
CA LEU A 69 11.15 22.35 3.85
C LEU A 69 10.02 21.46 3.31
N THR A 70 8.79 21.93 3.38
CA THR A 70 7.66 21.31 2.69
C THR A 70 7.82 21.42 1.18
N PRO A 71 7.15 20.57 0.35
CA PRO A 71 7.29 20.62 -1.11
C PRO A 71 7.06 22.02 -1.70
N LEU A 72 6.01 22.73 -1.28
CA LEU A 72 5.69 24.07 -1.76
C LEU A 72 6.81 25.09 -1.50
N ALA A 73 7.33 25.13 -0.27
CA ALA A 73 8.40 26.04 0.10
C ALA A 73 9.75 25.55 -0.41
N GLY A 74 9.95 24.24 -0.44
CA GLY A 74 11.16 23.58 -0.88
C GLY A 74 11.42 23.79 -2.36
N MET A 75 10.44 23.64 -3.21
CA MET A 75 10.59 23.89 -4.66
C MET A 75 10.96 25.34 -4.94
N LYS A 76 10.33 26.31 -4.27
CA LYS A 76 10.69 27.73 -4.39
C LYS A 76 12.14 28.00 -3.96
N LYS A 77 12.63 27.31 -2.93
CA LYS A 77 14.01 27.43 -2.46
C LYS A 77 15.02 26.77 -3.39
N LEU A 78 14.68 25.62 -3.96
CA LEU A 78 15.56 24.82 -4.83
C LEU A 78 15.70 25.44 -6.24
N THR A 79 14.68 26.15 -6.68
CA THR A 79 14.63 26.78 -8.00
C THR A 79 14.69 28.31 -7.87
N SER A 80 13.56 28.98 -8.04
CA SER A 80 13.36 30.40 -7.73
C SER A 80 11.86 30.66 -7.50
N PRO A 81 11.48 31.78 -6.84
CA PRO A 81 10.06 32.09 -6.60
C PRO A 81 9.21 32.17 -7.86
N SER A 82 9.80 32.55 -9.01
CA SER A 82 9.13 32.69 -10.30
C SER A 82 9.27 31.50 -11.23
N SER A 83 9.91 30.43 -10.79
CA SER A 83 10.15 29.25 -11.61
C SER A 83 8.86 28.47 -11.90
N PHE A 84 8.70 28.00 -13.14
CA PHE A 84 7.63 27.09 -13.54
C PHE A 84 7.63 25.78 -12.69
N TRP A 85 8.80 25.33 -12.26
CA TRP A 85 8.93 24.11 -11.43
C TRP A 85 8.24 24.17 -10.06
N ASN A 86 7.83 25.37 -9.61
CA ASN A 86 7.03 25.51 -8.40
C ASN A 86 5.64 24.85 -8.49
N ILE A 87 5.17 24.55 -9.71
CA ILE A 87 3.92 23.82 -9.93
C ILE A 87 3.97 22.41 -9.32
N ILE A 88 5.15 21.79 -9.27
CA ILE A 88 5.33 20.45 -8.68
C ILE A 88 4.83 20.42 -7.23
N GLY A 89 5.23 21.39 -6.41
CA GLY A 89 4.77 21.44 -5.02
C GLY A 89 3.25 21.59 -4.87
N TRP A 90 2.59 22.28 -5.80
CA TRP A 90 1.13 22.40 -5.83
C TRP A 90 0.46 21.10 -6.28
N VAL A 91 1.00 20.45 -7.32
CA VAL A 91 0.50 19.16 -7.82
C VAL A 91 0.60 18.10 -6.73
N GLU A 92 1.75 17.99 -6.07
CA GLU A 92 1.95 17.05 -4.95
C GLU A 92 0.93 17.30 -3.82
N LEU A 93 0.72 18.55 -3.43
CA LEU A 93 -0.24 18.89 -2.37
C LEU A 93 -1.68 18.51 -2.76
N LEU A 94 -2.12 18.86 -3.96
CA LEU A 94 -3.46 18.54 -4.45
C LEU A 94 -3.67 17.03 -4.56
N THR A 95 -2.71 16.31 -5.13
CA THR A 95 -2.75 14.85 -5.25
C THR A 95 -2.87 14.20 -3.88
N THR A 96 -2.07 14.65 -2.89
CA THR A 96 -2.12 14.13 -1.53
C THR A 96 -3.49 14.35 -0.88
N ILE A 97 -4.12 15.51 -1.05
CA ILE A 97 -5.45 15.80 -0.51
C ILE A 97 -6.52 14.90 -1.13
N ILE A 98 -6.49 14.72 -2.46
CA ILE A 98 -7.44 13.85 -3.17
C ILE A 98 -7.29 12.39 -2.72
N ILE A 99 -6.05 11.91 -2.66
CA ILE A 99 -5.76 10.55 -2.22
C ILE A 99 -6.15 10.33 -0.77
N LEU A 100 -5.87 11.29 0.12
CA LEU A 100 -6.28 11.19 1.53
C LEU A 100 -7.79 11.03 1.67
N GLY A 101 -8.58 11.82 0.92
CA GLY A 101 -10.05 11.69 0.92
C GLY A 101 -10.52 10.31 0.47
N PHE A 102 -9.94 9.77 -0.59
CA PHE A 102 -10.22 8.44 -1.10
C PHE A 102 -9.85 7.34 -0.08
N TYR A 103 -8.66 7.43 0.51
CA TYR A 103 -8.21 6.46 1.50
C TYR A 103 -9.04 6.49 2.80
N LEU A 104 -9.47 7.66 3.26
CA LEU A 104 -10.35 7.75 4.43
C LEU A 104 -11.67 7.00 4.23
N MET A 105 -12.24 7.03 3.02
CA MET A 105 -13.43 6.28 2.69
C MET A 105 -13.18 4.77 2.74
N ILE A 106 -12.10 4.29 2.12
CA ILE A 106 -11.73 2.87 2.15
C ILE A 106 -11.44 2.40 3.59
N MET A 107 -10.70 3.20 4.34
CA MET A 107 -10.40 2.89 5.75
C MET A 107 -11.66 2.81 6.60
N SER A 108 -12.70 3.60 6.29
CA SER A 108 -13.99 3.52 6.97
C SER A 108 -14.66 2.17 6.69
N TRP A 109 -14.70 1.70 5.46
CA TRP A 109 -15.23 0.37 5.12
C TRP A 109 -14.47 -0.73 5.86
N VAL A 110 -13.14 -0.72 5.78
CA VAL A 110 -12.28 -1.71 6.46
C VAL A 110 -12.54 -1.70 7.98
N THR A 111 -12.74 -0.52 8.57
CA THR A 111 -12.97 -0.40 10.03
C THR A 111 -14.36 -0.92 10.42
N VAL A 112 -15.39 -0.72 9.58
CA VAL A 112 -16.71 -1.32 9.80
C VAL A 112 -16.62 -2.84 9.77
N TYR A 113 -16.00 -3.41 8.73
CA TYR A 113 -15.82 -4.86 8.65
C TYR A 113 -14.99 -5.41 9.80
N LEU A 114 -13.94 -4.70 10.23
CA LEU A 114 -13.15 -5.09 11.39
C LEU A 114 -14.02 -5.15 12.66
N LYS A 115 -14.88 -4.15 12.89
CA LYS A 115 -15.85 -4.16 13.99
C LYS A 115 -16.77 -5.38 13.91
N GLU A 116 -17.31 -5.68 12.74
CA GLU A 116 -18.22 -6.81 12.52
C GLU A 116 -17.54 -8.18 12.73
N TYR A 117 -16.26 -8.31 12.35
CA TYR A 117 -15.45 -9.49 12.68
C TYR A 117 -15.25 -9.64 14.19
N ILE A 118 -14.93 -8.56 14.89
CA ILE A 118 -14.72 -8.57 16.35
C ILE A 118 -16.02 -8.88 17.09
N THR A 119 -17.17 -8.37 16.63
CA THR A 119 -18.50 -8.63 17.23
C THR A 119 -19.11 -9.97 16.83
N GLY A 120 -18.54 -10.64 15.83
CA GLY A 120 -19.07 -11.91 15.29
C GLY A 120 -20.17 -11.73 14.24
N GLU A 121 -20.60 -10.50 13.94
CA GLU A 121 -21.65 -10.21 12.94
C GLU A 121 -21.23 -10.68 11.53
N ALA A 122 -19.94 -10.55 11.19
CA ALA A 122 -19.39 -10.95 9.89
C ALA A 122 -19.58 -12.45 9.57
N PHE A 123 -19.64 -13.31 10.59
CA PHE A 123 -19.84 -14.76 10.41
C PHE A 123 -21.29 -15.16 10.08
N LEU A 124 -22.19 -14.20 10.12
CA LEU A 124 -23.61 -14.42 9.79
C LEU A 124 -23.91 -14.16 8.31
N TYR A 125 -22.94 -13.61 7.56
CA TYR A 125 -23.10 -13.28 6.14
C TYR A 125 -22.76 -14.50 5.26
N ASP A 126 -23.64 -14.80 4.32
CA ASP A 126 -23.34 -15.63 3.16
C ASP A 126 -22.87 -14.78 1.96
N SER A 127 -22.51 -15.42 0.87
CA SER A 127 -21.93 -14.73 -0.30
C SER A 127 -22.88 -13.66 -0.89
N ASP A 128 -24.19 -13.88 -0.86
CA ASP A 128 -25.19 -12.96 -1.42
C ASP A 128 -25.43 -11.78 -0.46
N THR A 129 -25.45 -12.06 0.82
CA THR A 129 -25.63 -11.05 1.89
C THR A 129 -24.44 -10.11 1.99
N ILE A 130 -23.20 -10.60 1.80
CA ILE A 130 -21.99 -9.75 1.80
C ILE A 130 -22.05 -8.67 0.73
N GLN A 131 -22.44 -9.01 -0.49
CA GLN A 131 -22.52 -8.03 -1.59
C GLN A 131 -23.61 -6.98 -1.33
N SER A 132 -24.78 -7.39 -0.83
CA SER A 132 -25.85 -6.46 -0.47
C SER A 132 -25.45 -5.57 0.70
N HIS A 133 -24.83 -6.12 1.74
CA HIS A 133 -24.32 -5.37 2.88
C HIS A 133 -23.29 -4.31 2.48
N PHE A 134 -22.35 -4.64 1.58
CA PHE A 134 -21.40 -3.65 1.06
C PHE A 134 -22.10 -2.52 0.28
N ASN A 135 -23.11 -2.84 -0.53
CA ASN A 135 -23.89 -1.83 -1.24
C ASN A 135 -24.66 -0.92 -0.28
N ASP A 136 -25.22 -1.47 0.79
CA ASP A 136 -25.94 -0.71 1.81
C ASP A 136 -25.01 0.18 2.61
N LEU A 137 -23.83 -0.34 3.00
CA LEU A 137 -22.78 0.45 3.66
C LEU A 137 -22.34 1.65 2.81
N GLN A 138 -22.17 1.47 1.49
CA GLN A 138 -21.82 2.59 0.60
C GLN A 138 -22.90 3.67 0.52
N ARG A 139 -24.16 3.32 0.82
CA ARG A 139 -25.32 4.24 0.81
C ARG A 139 -25.64 4.83 2.19
N ASP A 140 -24.87 4.47 3.21
CA ASP A 140 -25.02 5.02 4.56
C ASP A 140 -23.96 6.10 4.86
N PRO A 141 -24.20 7.36 4.49
CA PRO A 141 -23.26 8.44 4.75
C PRO A 141 -23.05 8.71 6.25
N GLY A 142 -24.04 8.39 7.10
CA GLY A 142 -23.92 8.61 8.56
C GLY A 142 -22.84 7.74 9.17
N THR A 143 -22.87 6.45 8.89
CA THR A 143 -21.84 5.50 9.31
C THR A 143 -20.47 5.87 8.73
N LEU A 144 -20.38 6.12 7.42
CA LEU A 144 -19.11 6.44 6.77
C LEU A 144 -18.46 7.72 7.33
N ILE A 145 -19.22 8.79 7.49
CA ILE A 145 -18.72 10.06 8.07
C ILE A 145 -18.23 9.84 9.51
N THR A 146 -18.95 9.06 10.30
CA THR A 146 -18.56 8.77 11.68
C THR A 146 -17.21 8.05 11.75
N TYR A 147 -17.02 7.00 10.97
CA TYR A 147 -15.74 6.28 10.92
C TYR A 147 -14.62 7.13 10.30
N CYS A 148 -14.89 7.92 9.26
CA CYS A 148 -13.94 8.89 8.72
C CYS A 148 -13.48 9.89 9.79
N ALA A 149 -14.40 10.41 10.62
CA ALA A 149 -14.07 11.35 11.69
C ALA A 149 -13.21 10.69 12.78
N VAL A 150 -13.54 9.46 13.19
CA VAL A 150 -12.75 8.71 14.18
C VAL A 150 -11.34 8.45 13.66
N ILE A 151 -11.21 7.95 12.43
CA ILE A 151 -9.89 7.68 11.81
C ILE A 151 -9.09 8.97 11.69
N SER A 152 -9.71 10.07 11.23
CA SER A 152 -9.06 11.37 11.11
C SER A 152 -8.58 11.89 12.47
N ALA A 153 -9.37 11.70 13.55
CA ALA A 153 -8.99 12.07 14.89
C ALA A 153 -7.78 11.26 15.41
N ILE A 154 -7.74 9.95 15.14
CA ILE A 154 -6.59 9.09 15.45
C ILE A 154 -5.35 9.55 14.69
N MET A 155 -5.46 9.80 13.37
CA MET A 155 -4.36 10.30 12.56
C MET A 155 -3.84 11.65 13.04
N ALA A 156 -4.75 12.59 13.36
CA ALA A 156 -4.41 13.90 13.91
C ALA A 156 -3.69 13.78 15.26
N PHE A 157 -4.14 12.87 16.12
CA PHE A 157 -3.49 12.60 17.40
C PHE A 157 -2.06 12.06 17.22
N VAL A 158 -1.85 11.09 16.30
CA VAL A 158 -0.51 10.56 16.00
C VAL A 158 0.38 11.67 15.43
N ALA A 159 -0.13 12.46 14.48
CA ALA A 159 0.60 13.57 13.87
C ALA A 159 0.96 14.67 14.91
N ALA A 160 0.07 14.95 15.85
CA ALA A 160 0.30 15.92 16.92
C ALA A 160 1.41 15.50 17.91
N ARG A 161 1.74 14.20 17.96
CA ARG A 161 2.88 13.68 18.73
C ARG A 161 4.24 13.95 18.09
N GLY A 162 4.25 14.58 16.92
CA GLY A 162 5.46 14.88 16.13
C GLY A 162 6.01 13.67 15.37
N LEU A 163 7.21 13.86 14.82
CA LEU A 163 7.83 12.86 13.96
C LEU A 163 8.26 11.60 14.72
N GLN A 164 9.10 11.78 15.77
CA GLN A 164 9.67 10.67 16.52
C GLN A 164 8.68 9.97 17.44
N GLY A 165 7.88 10.74 18.19
CA GLY A 165 6.90 10.23 19.15
C GLY A 165 5.59 9.77 18.54
N GLY A 166 5.33 10.14 17.29
CA GLY A 166 4.11 9.80 16.53
C GLY A 166 4.43 8.85 15.37
N VAL A 167 4.71 9.41 14.22
CA VAL A 167 4.83 8.67 12.94
C VAL A 167 5.91 7.58 13.03
N GLU A 168 7.10 7.90 13.50
CA GLU A 168 8.21 6.96 13.59
C GLU A 168 7.91 5.81 14.55
N LEU A 169 7.35 6.12 15.74
CA LEU A 169 7.02 5.11 16.73
C LEU A 169 5.94 4.13 16.23
N VAL A 170 4.86 4.67 15.66
CA VAL A 170 3.77 3.84 15.11
C VAL A 170 4.29 2.94 14.00
N SER A 171 5.07 3.49 13.06
CA SER A 171 5.61 2.71 11.94
C SER A 171 6.58 1.61 12.40
N LYS A 172 7.44 1.89 13.39
CA LYS A 172 8.37 0.88 13.95
C LYS A 172 7.68 -0.33 14.56
N VAL A 173 6.44 -0.16 15.06
CA VAL A 173 5.66 -1.24 15.67
C VAL A 173 4.80 -1.94 14.61
N PHE A 174 4.04 -1.17 13.84
CA PHE A 174 3.04 -1.76 12.94
C PHE A 174 3.65 -2.41 11.70
N MET A 175 4.77 -1.90 11.16
CA MET A 175 5.35 -2.49 9.95
C MET A 175 5.88 -3.91 10.14
N PRO A 176 6.67 -4.22 11.19
CA PRO A 176 7.07 -5.59 11.47
C PRO A 176 5.89 -6.53 11.77
N VAL A 177 4.87 -6.05 12.51
CA VAL A 177 3.66 -6.84 12.79
C VAL A 177 2.93 -7.19 11.51
N LEU A 178 2.76 -6.22 10.60
CA LEU A 178 2.11 -6.43 9.31
C LEU A 178 2.88 -7.43 8.46
N LEU A 179 4.22 -7.33 8.40
CA LEU A 179 5.05 -8.29 7.66
C LEU A 179 4.89 -9.72 8.20
N VAL A 180 4.96 -9.88 9.53
CA VAL A 180 4.79 -11.20 10.17
C VAL A 180 3.39 -11.76 9.87
N MET A 181 2.37 -10.93 9.94
CA MET A 181 0.99 -11.30 9.63
C MET A 181 0.85 -11.81 8.19
N PHE A 182 1.43 -11.11 7.19
CA PHE A 182 1.41 -11.57 5.80
C PHE A 182 2.18 -12.87 5.59
N ILE A 183 3.29 -13.07 6.28
CA ILE A 183 4.05 -14.33 6.23
C ILE A 183 3.18 -15.48 6.76
N ILE A 184 2.51 -15.32 7.91
CA ILE A 184 1.63 -16.33 8.49
C ILE A 184 0.47 -16.64 7.54
N LEU A 185 -0.18 -15.63 6.98
CA LEU A 185 -1.28 -15.80 6.04
C LEU A 185 -0.83 -16.50 4.74
N ALA A 186 0.35 -16.15 4.21
CA ALA A 186 0.90 -16.81 3.03
C ALA A 186 1.18 -18.31 3.29
N PHE A 187 1.74 -18.66 4.44
CA PHE A 187 1.88 -20.08 4.81
C PHE A 187 0.52 -20.76 4.95
N GLY A 188 -0.44 -20.15 5.63
CA GLY A 188 -1.78 -20.70 5.81
C GLY A 188 -2.50 -20.92 4.47
N SER A 189 -2.47 -19.95 3.56
CA SER A 189 -3.11 -20.04 2.25
C SER A 189 -2.54 -21.19 1.39
N ASN A 190 -1.25 -21.49 1.53
CA ASN A 190 -0.60 -22.57 0.77
C ASN A 190 -0.83 -23.97 1.35
N THR A 191 -1.56 -24.11 2.45
CA THR A 191 -1.95 -25.42 3.01
C THR A 191 -3.25 -25.97 2.43
N PHE A 192 -4.02 -25.17 1.70
CA PHE A 192 -5.26 -25.61 1.08
C PHE A 192 -5.01 -26.60 -0.06
N GLU A 193 -5.87 -27.58 -0.21
CA GLU A 193 -5.85 -28.52 -1.33
C GLU A 193 -6.09 -27.74 -2.66
N GLY A 194 -5.24 -27.97 -3.67
CA GLY A 194 -5.27 -27.22 -4.95
C GLY A 194 -4.51 -25.89 -4.97
N SER A 195 -3.99 -25.43 -3.84
CA SER A 195 -3.24 -24.15 -3.74
C SER A 195 -1.97 -24.12 -4.60
N SER A 196 -1.34 -25.27 -4.84
CA SER A 196 -0.11 -25.39 -5.63
C SER A 196 -0.27 -24.91 -7.07
N GLU A 197 -1.43 -25.09 -7.68
CA GLU A 197 -1.73 -24.60 -9.03
C GLU A 197 -1.73 -23.08 -9.08
N GLY A 198 -2.36 -22.42 -8.10
CA GLY A 198 -2.35 -20.99 -7.94
C GLY A 198 -0.96 -20.42 -7.68
N LEU A 199 -0.15 -21.10 -6.87
CA LEU A 199 1.23 -20.74 -6.62
C LEU A 199 2.08 -20.81 -7.89
N LEU A 200 1.95 -21.87 -8.68
CA LEU A 200 2.66 -22.03 -9.96
C LEU A 200 2.22 -20.97 -10.96
N TRP A 201 0.92 -20.71 -11.09
CA TRP A 201 0.39 -19.67 -11.97
C TRP A 201 0.93 -18.28 -11.59
N TYR A 202 0.99 -17.99 -10.30
CA TYR A 202 1.47 -16.71 -9.78
C TYR A 202 2.97 -16.48 -10.01
N LEU A 203 3.79 -17.52 -9.81
CA LEU A 203 5.25 -17.41 -9.86
C LEU A 203 5.86 -17.73 -11.23
N THR A 204 5.13 -18.41 -12.12
CA THR A 204 5.67 -18.80 -13.43
C THR A 204 5.38 -17.73 -14.48
N PRO A 205 6.40 -17.04 -15.03
CA PRO A 205 6.19 -16.00 -16.02
C PRO A 205 5.91 -16.60 -17.40
N ASP A 206 4.79 -16.23 -17.98
CA ASP A 206 4.48 -16.45 -19.41
C ASP A 206 4.81 -15.16 -20.19
N PHE A 207 6.01 -15.10 -20.75
CA PHE A 207 6.50 -13.91 -21.45
C PHE A 207 5.66 -13.55 -22.69
N SER A 208 4.86 -14.47 -23.23
CA SER A 208 3.95 -14.20 -24.36
C SER A 208 2.85 -13.20 -24.00
N LYS A 209 2.56 -13.05 -22.70
CA LYS A 209 1.56 -12.12 -22.15
C LYS A 209 2.08 -10.70 -21.96
N ILE A 210 3.38 -10.44 -22.13
CA ILE A 210 3.94 -9.11 -21.99
C ILE A 210 3.53 -8.24 -23.17
N THR A 211 2.59 -7.36 -22.94
CA THR A 211 2.11 -6.35 -23.88
C THR A 211 2.51 -4.96 -23.42
N PHE A 212 2.39 -3.96 -24.30
CA PHE A 212 2.60 -2.56 -23.92
C PHE A 212 1.68 -2.13 -22.76
N ARG A 213 0.45 -2.66 -22.72
CA ARG A 213 -0.48 -2.42 -21.61
C ARG A 213 0.06 -2.94 -20.27
N VAL A 214 0.59 -4.16 -20.25
CA VAL A 214 1.20 -4.75 -19.05
C VAL A 214 2.35 -3.89 -18.52
N ILE A 215 3.16 -3.32 -19.42
CA ILE A 215 4.25 -2.40 -19.05
C ILE A 215 3.68 -1.10 -18.43
N LEU A 216 2.62 -0.53 -19.02
CA LEU A 216 1.97 0.66 -18.48
C LEU A 216 1.31 0.39 -17.12
N ASP A 217 0.65 -0.75 -16.98
CA ASP A 217 0.02 -1.16 -15.72
C ASP A 217 1.08 -1.37 -14.63
N ALA A 218 2.23 -1.96 -14.96
CA ALA A 218 3.36 -2.10 -14.05
C ALA A 218 3.96 -0.74 -13.64
N LEU A 219 4.14 0.20 -14.59
CA LEU A 219 4.55 1.57 -14.28
C LEU A 219 3.55 2.26 -13.36
N GLY A 220 2.27 2.20 -13.69
CA GLY A 220 1.21 2.76 -12.86
C GLY A 220 1.19 2.17 -11.46
N GLN A 221 1.46 0.86 -11.32
CA GLN A 221 1.57 0.20 -10.03
C GLN A 221 2.77 0.70 -9.22
N ILE A 222 3.94 0.90 -9.84
CA ILE A 222 5.14 1.40 -9.17
C ILE A 222 4.90 2.81 -8.63
N PHE A 223 4.39 3.72 -9.47
CA PHE A 223 4.10 5.09 -9.04
C PHE A 223 3.12 5.14 -7.87
N PHE A 224 2.10 4.30 -7.92
CA PHE A 224 1.08 4.24 -6.88
C PHE A 224 1.59 3.59 -5.59
N SER A 225 2.26 2.42 -5.68
CA SER A 225 2.72 1.63 -4.52
C SER A 225 3.83 2.34 -3.77
N VAL A 226 4.90 2.71 -4.48
CA VAL A 226 6.05 3.39 -3.86
C VAL A 226 5.72 4.83 -3.46
N GLY A 227 4.60 5.38 -3.96
CA GLY A 227 4.14 6.72 -3.61
C GLY A 227 4.97 7.85 -4.22
N ILE A 228 5.53 7.63 -5.42
CA ILE A 228 6.30 8.63 -6.16
C ILE A 228 5.39 9.79 -6.56
N ALA A 229 5.85 11.01 -6.36
CA ALA A 229 5.10 12.26 -6.58
C ALA A 229 3.86 12.43 -5.67
N LEU A 230 3.80 11.70 -4.56
CA LEU A 230 2.75 11.83 -3.54
C LEU A 230 3.21 12.58 -2.28
N THR A 231 4.14 13.49 -2.41
CA THR A 231 4.65 14.34 -1.30
C THR A 231 5.51 13.61 -0.28
N ALA A 232 5.28 12.32 -0.02
CA ALA A 232 5.89 11.62 1.11
C ALA A 232 7.41 11.49 1.00
N GLY A 233 7.93 11.12 -0.16
CA GLY A 233 9.37 11.02 -0.39
C GLY A 233 10.07 12.36 -0.11
N PHE A 234 9.50 13.46 -0.61
CA PHE A 234 10.01 14.81 -0.37
C PHE A 234 9.90 15.21 1.10
N VAL A 235 8.72 15.03 1.73
CA VAL A 235 8.50 15.39 3.14
C VAL A 235 9.39 14.59 4.07
N PHE A 236 9.43 13.27 3.93
CA PHE A 236 10.26 12.41 4.78
C PHE A 236 11.75 12.65 4.55
N GLY A 237 12.16 12.86 3.31
CA GLY A 237 13.51 13.31 2.97
C GLY A 237 13.88 14.63 3.64
N SER A 238 12.92 15.55 3.80
CA SER A 238 13.17 16.86 4.42
C SER A 238 13.49 16.82 5.90
N TYR A 239 13.25 15.70 6.58
CA TYR A 239 13.62 15.44 7.98
C TYR A 239 14.90 14.62 8.13
N LEU A 240 15.58 14.27 7.02
CA LEU A 240 16.89 13.62 7.06
C LEU A 240 18.00 14.62 7.38
N ASP A 241 19.02 14.15 8.07
CA ASP A 241 20.25 14.93 8.30
C ASP A 241 20.91 15.25 6.95
N ARG A 242 21.49 16.46 6.87
CA ARG A 242 22.11 16.96 5.62
C ARG A 242 23.37 16.18 5.26
N ASP A 243 24.17 15.80 6.25
CA ASP A 243 25.55 15.40 6.04
C ASP A 243 25.79 13.89 6.19
N ASN A 244 24.86 13.13 6.77
CA ASN A 244 25.13 11.74 7.16
C ASN A 244 23.98 10.76 6.85
N SER A 245 23.39 10.84 5.65
CA SER A 245 22.27 9.95 5.28
C SER A 245 22.60 9.18 3.99
N ASP A 246 22.69 7.86 4.09
CA ASP A 246 22.70 6.96 2.92
C ASP A 246 21.27 6.84 2.38
N ILE A 247 20.91 7.74 1.45
CA ILE A 247 19.56 7.74 0.83
C ILE A 247 19.38 6.54 -0.10
N PRO A 248 20.30 6.25 -1.06
CA PRO A 248 20.07 5.14 -1.98
C PRO A 248 19.90 3.79 -1.27
N GLY A 249 20.74 3.49 -0.28
CA GLY A 249 20.62 2.27 0.49
C GLY A 249 19.35 2.21 1.33
N SER A 250 18.91 3.33 1.91
CA SER A 250 17.67 3.38 2.69
C SER A 250 16.44 3.25 1.80
N VAL A 251 16.42 3.92 0.64
CA VAL A 251 15.34 3.80 -0.36
C VAL A 251 15.28 2.39 -0.95
N GLY A 252 16.44 1.77 -1.23
CA GLY A 252 16.48 0.38 -1.67
C GLY A 252 15.80 -0.58 -0.69
N ILE A 253 16.03 -0.39 0.61
CA ILE A 253 15.38 -1.17 1.67
C ILE A 253 13.87 -0.89 1.72
N VAL A 254 13.45 0.38 1.62
CA VAL A 254 12.03 0.77 1.58
C VAL A 254 11.31 0.08 0.44
N VAL A 255 11.84 0.18 -0.77
CA VAL A 255 11.26 -0.44 -1.97
C VAL A 255 11.28 -1.96 -1.89
N PHE A 256 12.31 -2.55 -1.28
CA PHE A 256 12.34 -3.98 -1.01
C PHE A 256 11.18 -4.42 -0.11
N PHE A 257 10.92 -3.72 1.01
CA PHE A 257 9.80 -4.04 1.90
C PHE A 257 8.45 -3.83 1.21
N ASP A 258 8.27 -2.74 0.46
CA ASP A 258 7.07 -2.46 -0.32
C ASP A 258 6.78 -3.61 -1.30
N THR A 259 7.77 -3.98 -2.09
CA THR A 259 7.68 -5.07 -3.07
C THR A 259 7.45 -6.43 -2.40
N ALA A 260 8.14 -6.71 -1.30
CA ALA A 260 7.98 -7.96 -0.57
C ALA A 260 6.55 -8.14 -0.03
N ILE A 261 5.94 -7.10 0.51
CA ILE A 261 4.53 -7.14 0.96
C ILE A 261 3.58 -7.32 -0.23
N ALA A 262 3.81 -6.65 -1.36
CA ALA A 262 3.00 -6.84 -2.57
C ALA A 262 3.05 -8.30 -3.06
N ILE A 263 4.24 -8.89 -3.10
CA ILE A 263 4.42 -10.29 -3.48
C ILE A 263 3.78 -11.24 -2.45
N LEU A 264 3.95 -10.97 -1.15
CA LEU A 264 3.31 -11.76 -0.10
C LEU A 264 1.78 -11.71 -0.19
N ALA A 265 1.20 -10.55 -0.51
CA ALA A 265 -0.25 -10.43 -0.72
C ALA A 265 -0.72 -11.33 -1.87
N GLY A 266 0.01 -11.42 -2.97
CA GLY A 266 -0.27 -12.37 -4.04
C GLY A 266 -0.12 -13.83 -3.61
N LEU A 267 0.91 -14.15 -2.79
CA LEU A 267 1.10 -15.50 -2.22
C LEU A 267 -0.01 -15.89 -1.22
N VAL A 268 -0.72 -14.93 -0.66
CA VAL A 268 -1.93 -15.18 0.14
C VAL A 268 -3.14 -15.44 -0.77
N ILE A 269 -3.32 -14.59 -1.77
CA ILE A 269 -4.56 -14.51 -2.55
C ILE A 269 -4.64 -15.62 -3.61
N PHE A 270 -3.63 -15.78 -4.47
CA PHE A 270 -3.72 -16.69 -5.61
C PHE A 270 -3.81 -18.16 -5.24
N PRO A 271 -3.02 -18.71 -4.28
CA PRO A 271 -3.21 -20.07 -3.82
C PRO A 271 -4.62 -20.35 -3.28
N ALA A 272 -5.20 -19.39 -2.55
CA ALA A 272 -6.57 -19.51 -2.05
C ALA A 272 -7.61 -19.48 -3.19
N LEU A 273 -7.47 -18.55 -4.16
CA LEU A 273 -8.39 -18.46 -5.30
C LEU A 273 -8.48 -19.78 -6.06
N PHE A 274 -7.33 -20.37 -6.39
CA PHE A 274 -7.30 -21.64 -7.13
C PHE A 274 -7.83 -22.79 -6.29
N ALA A 275 -7.54 -22.85 -4.99
CA ALA A 275 -8.09 -23.84 -4.09
C ALA A 275 -9.63 -23.81 -4.04
N PHE A 276 -10.22 -22.62 -4.18
CA PHE A 276 -11.69 -22.46 -4.21
C PHE A 276 -12.28 -22.40 -5.63
N GLY A 277 -11.49 -22.64 -6.67
CA GLY A 277 -11.96 -22.66 -8.07
C GLY A 277 -12.39 -21.31 -8.61
N ILE A 278 -11.81 -20.20 -8.08
CA ILE A 278 -12.15 -18.83 -8.47
C ILE A 278 -11.16 -18.34 -9.52
N GLU A 279 -11.70 -17.73 -10.59
CA GLU A 279 -10.89 -17.18 -11.68
C GLU A 279 -10.03 -16.00 -11.20
N PRO A 280 -8.72 -15.94 -11.54
CA PRO A 280 -7.81 -14.87 -11.12
C PRO A 280 -8.21 -13.46 -11.61
N ASN A 281 -8.98 -13.36 -12.69
CA ASN A 281 -9.44 -12.12 -13.33
C ASN A 281 -10.85 -11.70 -12.90
N SER A 282 -11.32 -12.15 -11.74
CA SER A 282 -12.68 -11.88 -11.24
C SER A 282 -12.96 -10.41 -10.85
N GLY A 283 -12.04 -9.49 -11.17
CA GLY A 283 -12.21 -8.05 -10.99
C GLY A 283 -12.04 -7.57 -9.53
N PRO A 284 -12.54 -6.35 -9.20
CA PRO A 284 -12.38 -5.76 -7.86
C PRO A 284 -13.01 -6.58 -6.72
N GLY A 285 -13.94 -7.47 -7.03
CA GLY A 285 -14.55 -8.43 -6.08
C GLY A 285 -13.60 -9.52 -5.59
N LEU A 286 -12.46 -9.69 -6.24
CA LEU A 286 -11.43 -10.70 -5.95
C LEU A 286 -11.05 -10.73 -4.46
N LEU A 287 -10.97 -9.58 -3.82
CA LEU A 287 -10.63 -9.48 -2.40
C LEU A 287 -11.76 -9.85 -1.47
N SER A 288 -12.99 -9.40 -1.74
CA SER A 288 -14.12 -9.68 -0.85
C SER A 288 -14.34 -11.18 -0.76
N VAL A 289 -14.21 -11.90 -1.87
CA VAL A 289 -14.34 -13.35 -1.93
C VAL A 289 -13.15 -14.05 -1.28
N SER A 290 -11.91 -13.64 -1.58
CA SER A 290 -10.70 -14.29 -1.02
C SER A 290 -10.57 -14.14 0.48
N TYR A 291 -10.82 -12.93 1.01
CA TYR A 291 -10.73 -12.71 2.46
C TYR A 291 -11.88 -13.37 3.23
N THR A 292 -13.09 -13.45 2.67
CA THR A 292 -14.19 -14.16 3.30
C THR A 292 -13.93 -15.66 3.39
N HIS A 293 -13.43 -16.27 2.34
CA HIS A 293 -13.14 -17.71 2.35
C HIS A 293 -11.91 -18.07 3.20
N LEU A 294 -10.93 -17.17 3.33
CA LEU A 294 -9.77 -17.37 4.21
C LEU A 294 -10.11 -17.26 5.70
N THR A 295 -11.16 -16.52 6.03
CA THR A 295 -11.54 -16.24 7.43
C THR A 295 -12.73 -17.05 7.93
N LEU A 296 -13.53 -17.62 7.04
CA LEU A 296 -14.58 -18.55 7.43
C LEU A 296 -13.97 -19.90 7.76
N PRO A 297 -14.25 -20.50 8.93
CA PRO A 297 -13.95 -21.90 9.14
C PRO A 297 -14.70 -22.67 8.06
N THR A 298 -13.97 -23.44 7.25
CA THR A 298 -14.56 -24.39 6.33
C THR A 298 -15.57 -25.21 7.11
N SER A 299 -16.86 -24.95 6.92
CA SER A 299 -17.89 -25.83 7.43
C SER A 299 -17.61 -27.18 6.77
N THR A 300 -17.12 -28.10 7.58
CA THR A 300 -17.01 -29.51 7.23
C THR A 300 -18.35 -29.95 6.67
N HIS A 301 -18.46 -30.07 5.37
CA HIS A 301 -19.52 -30.82 4.77
C HIS A 301 -19.25 -32.28 5.10
N GLY A 302 -19.95 -32.77 6.15
CA GLY A 302 -20.16 -34.19 6.35
C GLY A 302 -21.07 -34.76 5.29
#